data_1613056d53b3053335f2ab8e644a25e4
#
_entry.id   1613056d53b3053335f2ab8e644a25e4
#
_cell.length_a   1.000
_cell.length_b   1.000
_cell.length_c   1.000
_cell.angle_alpha   90.00
_cell.angle_beta   90.00
_cell.angle_gamma   90.00
#
_symmetry.space_group_name_H-M   'P 1'
#
loop_
_entity.id
_entity.type
_entity.pdbx_description
1 polymer ?
#
loop_
_entity_poly.entity_id
_entity_poly.type
_entity_poly.pdbx_seq_one_letter_code
_entity_poly.pdbx_strand_id
1 'polypeptide(L)'
;MYDRLSARCFMPYPEVPVPHAKEGPLTGLTFAVKDIFDVAGYPTSAGNPTFLALQGIKQKTASCVEKLLAAGAEFQGKTITDELAFSMQGANFHFGAPINGGAPDRYTGGSSSGSASAVSCGLVDFALGSDTGGSIRCPASQCGVIGLRPTFGRAALDHCQPLSKSFDTVGFFARRMEVFEKVAAVLYGQDANPEDTKPRLIFVDDIWTLFGDKVQQALKKPYEAAVGLFGSPASGQFSPQGLERTFMAFRKLQTAEAWESDGSFIETYHPVLGPGVRERFILAKQWYVEDLSPEREIQAECRAHLTDLL
;
A
#
# COMPACT_ATOMS: atom_id res chain seq x y z
N MET A 1 5.19 25.60 -2.52
CA MET A 1 5.95 24.47 -1.97
C MET A 1 5.28 24.12 -0.65
N TYR A 2 4.93 22.85 -0.43
CA TYR A 2 4.34 22.41 0.83
C TYR A 2 5.44 22.19 1.88
N ASP A 3 5.10 22.42 3.16
CA ASP A 3 5.86 21.99 4.32
C ASP A 3 5.11 20.90 5.10
N ARG A 4 5.69 20.41 6.18
CA ARG A 4 5.09 19.32 6.98
C ARG A 4 3.70 19.68 7.53
N LEU A 5 3.49 20.94 7.91
CA LEU A 5 2.23 21.42 8.49
C LEU A 5 1.15 21.57 7.43
N SER A 6 1.48 22.23 6.31
CA SER A 6 0.53 22.46 5.22
C SER A 6 0.13 21.17 4.49
N ALA A 7 1.05 20.21 4.33
CA ALA A 7 0.77 18.93 3.70
C ALA A 7 -0.08 18.00 4.58
N ARG A 8 -0.06 18.17 5.90
CA ARG A 8 -0.85 17.38 6.87
C ARG A 8 -0.71 15.87 6.69
N CYS A 9 0.48 15.40 6.33
CA CYS A 9 0.70 13.99 5.99
C CYS A 9 1.42 13.20 7.07
N PHE A 10 2.06 13.88 8.03
CA PHE A 10 2.74 13.23 9.14
C PHE A 10 1.85 13.12 10.36
N MET A 11 2.02 12.04 11.12
CA MET A 11 1.46 11.93 12.45
C MET A 11 2.11 12.95 13.38
N PRO A 12 1.35 13.58 14.30
CA PRO A 12 1.84 14.62 15.18
C PRO A 12 2.64 14.03 16.38
N TYR A 13 3.54 13.10 16.10
CA TYR A 13 4.41 12.53 17.11
C TYR A 13 5.60 13.42 17.38
N PRO A 14 6.11 13.46 18.63
CA PRO A 14 7.40 14.09 18.92
C PRO A 14 8.51 13.46 18.07
N GLU A 15 9.43 14.29 17.60
CA GLU A 15 10.58 13.78 16.84
C GLU A 15 11.56 13.06 17.79
N VAL A 16 11.83 11.81 17.45
CA VAL A 16 12.82 10.98 18.16
C VAL A 16 13.88 10.57 17.16
N PRO A 17 15.18 10.74 17.44
CA PRO A 17 16.24 10.30 16.56
C PRO A 17 16.16 8.79 16.28
N VAL A 18 16.15 8.40 15.04
CA VAL A 18 16.23 7.00 14.60
C VAL A 18 17.58 6.78 13.95
N PRO A 19 18.48 5.98 14.56
CA PRO A 19 19.81 5.72 14.03
C PRO A 19 19.73 5.04 12.65
N HIS A 20 20.60 5.44 11.74
CA HIS A 20 20.80 4.84 10.43
C HIS A 20 22.30 4.70 10.09
N ALA A 21 22.63 3.88 9.11
CA ALA A 21 24.00 3.75 8.66
C ALA A 21 24.48 5.05 8.00
N LYS A 22 25.75 5.41 8.21
CA LYS A 22 26.34 6.62 7.62
C LYS A 22 26.61 6.47 6.11
N GLU A 23 26.80 5.22 5.68
CA GLU A 23 27.10 4.86 4.30
C GLU A 23 26.21 3.71 3.85
N GLY A 24 25.83 3.70 2.57
CA GLY A 24 25.01 2.67 1.95
C GLY A 24 24.36 3.15 0.66
N PRO A 25 23.67 2.28 -0.06
CA PRO A 25 23.07 2.61 -1.36
C PRO A 25 21.97 3.68 -1.29
N LEU A 26 21.43 3.95 -0.10
CA LEU A 26 20.39 4.97 0.13
C LEU A 26 20.89 6.20 0.88
N THR A 27 22.19 6.35 1.06
CA THR A 27 22.78 7.52 1.74
C THR A 27 22.36 8.82 1.04
N GLY A 28 21.92 9.80 1.84
CA GLY A 28 21.43 11.09 1.37
C GLY A 28 19.97 11.07 0.90
N LEU A 29 19.28 9.94 1.01
CA LEU A 29 17.84 9.83 0.75
C LEU A 29 17.04 9.84 2.06
N THR A 30 15.94 10.58 2.05
CA THR A 30 15.01 10.71 3.17
C THR A 30 13.76 9.85 2.94
N PHE A 31 13.19 9.30 4.00
CA PHE A 31 11.98 8.51 3.89
C PHE A 31 11.00 8.68 5.05
N ALA A 32 9.73 8.36 4.77
CA ALA A 32 8.65 8.31 5.74
C ALA A 32 8.02 6.91 5.78
N VAL A 33 7.32 6.60 6.87
CA VAL A 33 6.77 5.26 7.11
C VAL A 33 5.30 5.36 7.49
N LYS A 34 4.43 4.65 6.77
CA LYS A 34 3.00 4.52 7.10
C LYS A 34 2.81 4.08 8.54
N ASP A 35 1.87 4.70 9.24
CA ASP A 35 1.66 4.49 10.70
C ASP A 35 0.92 3.19 11.04
N ILE A 36 1.28 2.13 10.34
CA ILE A 36 0.99 0.74 10.69
C ILE A 36 2.26 -0.06 10.96
N PHE A 37 3.44 0.42 10.54
CA PHE A 37 4.72 -0.22 10.81
C PHE A 37 5.32 0.32 12.09
N ASP A 38 5.82 -0.56 12.93
CA ASP A 38 6.53 -0.17 14.14
C ASP A 38 7.90 0.42 13.81
N VAL A 39 8.23 1.50 14.50
CA VAL A 39 9.56 2.11 14.53
C VAL A 39 9.91 2.33 15.99
N ALA A 40 11.03 1.79 16.45
CA ALA A 40 11.49 1.94 17.84
C ALA A 40 11.58 3.42 18.23
N GLY A 41 11.05 3.75 19.41
CA GLY A 41 10.95 5.13 19.88
C GLY A 41 9.65 5.85 19.50
N TYR A 42 8.85 5.29 18.58
CA TYR A 42 7.56 5.85 18.15
C TYR A 42 6.39 4.95 18.55
N PRO A 43 5.18 5.51 18.74
CA PRO A 43 3.97 4.71 18.82
C PRO A 43 3.49 4.31 17.42
N THR A 44 2.47 3.43 17.37
CA THR A 44 1.76 3.08 16.12
C THR A 44 0.25 3.22 16.37
N SER A 45 -0.44 4.08 15.59
CA SER A 45 -1.86 4.34 15.77
C SER A 45 -2.76 3.48 14.90
N ALA A 46 -2.23 2.94 13.81
CA ALA A 46 -3.03 2.36 12.74
C ALA A 46 -4.20 3.28 12.30
N GLY A 47 -4.03 4.60 12.45
CA GLY A 47 -5.05 5.60 12.10
C GLY A 47 -6.24 5.70 13.07
N ASN A 48 -6.17 5.08 14.27
CA ASN A 48 -7.22 5.15 15.29
C ASN A 48 -6.65 5.60 16.65
N PRO A 49 -7.23 6.64 17.32
CA PRO A 49 -6.71 7.16 18.58
C PRO A 49 -6.86 6.21 19.77
N THR A 50 -7.87 5.34 19.81
CA THR A 50 -8.00 4.31 20.85
C THR A 50 -6.91 3.27 20.70
N PHE A 51 -6.62 2.84 19.47
CA PHE A 51 -5.51 1.94 19.18
C PHE A 51 -4.19 2.56 19.61
N LEU A 52 -3.94 3.83 19.26
CA LEU A 52 -2.76 4.59 19.69
C LEU A 52 -2.57 4.57 21.21
N ALA A 53 -3.63 4.82 21.96
CA ALA A 53 -3.58 4.90 23.43
C ALA A 53 -3.20 3.57 24.09
N LEU A 54 -3.47 2.44 23.42
CA LEU A 54 -3.22 1.09 23.93
C LEU A 54 -1.83 0.55 23.56
N GLN A 55 -1.20 1.06 22.49
CA GLN A 55 0.01 0.45 21.93
C GLN A 55 1.32 0.88 22.62
N GLY A 56 1.37 2.04 23.24
CA GLY A 56 2.61 2.57 23.84
C GLY A 56 3.73 2.82 22.80
N ILE A 57 4.91 3.14 23.32
CA ILE A 57 6.11 3.36 22.50
C ILE A 57 6.74 2.02 22.14
N LYS A 58 6.96 1.81 20.84
CA LYS A 58 7.54 0.56 20.30
C LYS A 58 9.02 0.44 20.64
N GLN A 59 9.44 -0.78 20.97
CA GLN A 59 10.82 -1.11 21.32
C GLN A 59 11.57 -1.79 20.15
N LYS A 60 10.83 -2.20 19.13
CA LYS A 60 11.37 -2.86 17.91
C LYS A 60 10.91 -2.13 16.68
N THR A 61 11.72 -2.23 15.65
CA THR A 61 11.45 -1.67 14.33
C THR A 61 11.07 -2.82 13.36
N ALA A 62 10.14 -2.59 12.46
CA ALA A 62 9.81 -3.52 11.39
C ALA A 62 11.02 -3.80 10.50
N SER A 63 11.27 -5.05 10.14
CA SER A 63 12.47 -5.43 9.38
C SER A 63 12.60 -4.72 8.03
N CYS A 64 11.48 -4.39 7.38
CA CYS A 64 11.50 -3.60 6.15
C CYS A 64 12.03 -2.17 6.38
N VAL A 65 11.75 -1.57 7.54
CA VAL A 65 12.28 -0.26 7.94
C VAL A 65 13.76 -0.38 8.32
N GLU A 66 14.13 -1.43 9.08
CA GLU A 66 15.53 -1.68 9.45
C GLU A 66 16.45 -1.82 8.23
N LYS A 67 16.00 -2.52 7.18
CA LYS A 67 16.74 -2.63 5.91
C LYS A 67 17.05 -1.26 5.29
N LEU A 68 16.09 -0.34 5.31
CA LEU A 68 16.25 1.00 4.75
C LEU A 68 17.24 1.84 5.59
N LEU A 69 17.12 1.77 6.92
CA LEU A 69 18.04 2.43 7.86
C LEU A 69 19.48 1.88 7.72
N ALA A 70 19.61 0.56 7.63
CA ALA A 70 20.89 -0.10 7.42
C ALA A 70 21.52 0.22 6.05
N ALA A 71 20.70 0.57 5.05
CA ALA A 71 21.15 1.02 3.75
C ALA A 71 21.49 2.53 3.67
N GLY A 72 21.40 3.26 4.80
CA GLY A 72 21.78 4.67 4.90
C GLY A 72 20.65 5.68 4.67
N ALA A 73 19.40 5.25 4.55
CA ALA A 73 18.26 6.16 4.40
C ALA A 73 17.91 6.82 5.74
N GLU A 74 17.52 8.10 5.71
CA GLU A 74 17.18 8.90 6.87
C GLU A 74 15.66 8.94 7.09
N PHE A 75 15.20 8.45 8.25
CA PHE A 75 13.80 8.44 8.64
C PHE A 75 13.32 9.84 9.03
N GLN A 76 12.21 10.30 8.43
CA GLN A 76 11.64 11.63 8.66
C GLN A 76 10.36 11.63 9.51
N GLY A 77 9.73 10.48 9.73
CA GLY A 77 8.53 10.39 10.56
C GLY A 77 7.51 9.36 10.08
N LYS A 78 6.51 9.16 10.93
CA LYS A 78 5.36 8.30 10.64
C LYS A 78 4.31 9.09 9.88
N THR A 79 3.66 8.49 8.89
CA THR A 79 2.66 9.15 8.03
C THR A 79 1.25 8.67 8.33
N ILE A 80 0.27 9.57 8.16
CA ILE A 80 -1.15 9.25 8.32
C ILE A 80 -1.53 8.08 7.41
N THR A 81 -2.36 7.20 7.94
CA THR A 81 -3.01 6.09 7.23
C THR A 81 -4.52 6.22 7.35
N ASP A 82 -5.28 5.70 6.39
CA ASP A 82 -6.70 5.49 6.60
C ASP A 82 -6.89 4.52 7.77
N GLU A 83 -7.98 4.70 8.52
CA GLU A 83 -8.24 4.01 9.78
C GLU A 83 -8.18 2.49 9.62
N LEU A 84 -7.36 1.83 10.47
CA LEU A 84 -7.07 0.40 10.46
C LEU A 84 -6.71 -0.15 9.06
N ALA A 85 -6.14 0.72 8.21
CA ALA A 85 -5.82 0.44 6.81
C ALA A 85 -7.03 -0.03 5.95
N PHE A 86 -8.27 0.07 6.45
CA PHE A 86 -9.47 -0.50 5.85
C PHE A 86 -10.31 0.50 5.04
N SER A 87 -9.63 1.37 4.32
CA SER A 87 -10.20 2.31 3.34
C SER A 87 -9.20 2.57 2.23
N MET A 88 -9.66 3.09 1.09
CA MET A 88 -8.82 3.59 0.00
C MET A 88 -9.15 5.04 -0.36
N GLN A 89 -9.82 5.77 0.52
CA GLN A 89 -10.29 7.12 0.23
C GLN A 89 -9.18 8.17 0.41
N GLY A 90 -8.27 7.97 1.37
CA GLY A 90 -7.27 8.95 1.73
C GLY A 90 -7.80 10.05 2.66
N ALA A 91 -8.82 9.72 3.43
CA ALA A 91 -9.41 10.60 4.43
C ALA A 91 -9.62 9.81 5.72
N ASN A 92 -8.84 10.12 6.74
CA ASN A 92 -8.98 9.55 8.07
C ASN A 92 -9.95 10.40 8.91
N PHE A 93 -10.94 9.77 9.53
CA PHE A 93 -11.94 10.46 10.34
C PHE A 93 -11.33 11.21 11.54
N HIS A 94 -10.26 10.67 12.12
CA HIS A 94 -9.64 11.20 13.33
C HIS A 94 -8.47 12.16 13.05
N PHE A 95 -7.69 11.87 12.02
CA PHE A 95 -6.44 12.59 11.71
C PHE A 95 -6.52 13.45 10.43
N GLY A 96 -7.68 13.44 9.76
CA GLY A 96 -7.92 14.26 8.58
C GLY A 96 -7.40 13.67 7.28
N ALA A 97 -7.39 14.50 6.25
CA ALA A 97 -6.94 14.14 4.90
C ALA A 97 -5.63 14.86 4.56
N PRO A 98 -4.59 14.13 4.19
CA PRO A 98 -3.35 14.71 3.66
C PRO A 98 -3.58 15.41 2.32
N ILE A 99 -2.73 16.38 1.99
CA ILE A 99 -2.76 17.06 0.70
C ILE A 99 -2.24 16.13 -0.40
N ASN A 100 -2.95 16.07 -1.50
CA ASN A 100 -2.49 15.46 -2.73
C ASN A 100 -1.57 16.44 -3.47
N GLY A 101 -0.26 16.19 -3.48
CA GLY A 101 0.70 17.09 -4.13
C GLY A 101 0.58 17.16 -5.65
N GLY A 102 0.01 16.14 -6.29
CA GLY A 102 -0.25 16.10 -7.73
C GLY A 102 -1.58 16.74 -8.15
N ALA A 103 -2.59 16.76 -7.22
CA ALA A 103 -3.91 17.33 -7.45
C ALA A 103 -4.49 17.83 -6.11
N PRO A 104 -4.15 19.06 -5.66
CA PRO A 104 -4.46 19.53 -4.31
C PRO A 104 -5.95 19.68 -3.99
N ASP A 105 -6.80 19.71 -4.98
CA ASP A 105 -8.27 19.72 -4.88
C ASP A 105 -8.90 18.32 -4.77
N ARG A 106 -8.08 17.27 -4.75
CA ARG A 106 -8.50 15.86 -4.70
C ARG A 106 -7.93 15.15 -3.48
N TYR A 107 -8.58 14.07 -3.07
CA TYR A 107 -8.00 13.16 -2.08
C TYR A 107 -6.77 12.45 -2.64
N THR A 108 -5.88 12.03 -1.74
CA THR A 108 -4.68 11.26 -2.09
C THR A 108 -4.99 9.83 -2.52
N GLY A 109 -6.20 9.31 -2.21
CA GLY A 109 -6.39 7.87 -2.10
C GLY A 109 -5.66 7.30 -0.88
N GLY A 110 -5.94 6.03 -0.57
CA GLY A 110 -5.45 5.36 0.64
C GLY A 110 -5.32 3.83 0.44
N SER A 111 -5.01 3.15 1.50
CA SER A 111 -4.87 3.59 2.89
C SER A 111 -3.51 4.23 3.20
N SER A 112 -2.49 4.16 2.33
CA SER A 112 -1.18 4.78 2.55
C SER A 112 -1.19 6.27 2.13
N SER A 113 -2.23 7.00 2.57
CA SER A 113 -2.55 8.38 2.18
C SER A 113 -1.43 9.37 2.49
N GLY A 114 -0.94 9.36 3.72
CA GLY A 114 0.13 10.26 4.16
C GLY A 114 1.48 9.95 3.49
N SER A 115 1.76 8.67 3.21
CA SER A 115 2.99 8.26 2.49
C SER A 115 3.00 8.79 1.06
N ALA A 116 1.89 8.63 0.32
CA ALA A 116 1.76 9.17 -1.03
C ALA A 116 1.81 10.72 -1.03
N SER A 117 1.19 11.36 -0.04
CA SER A 117 1.25 12.80 0.16
C SER A 117 2.67 13.29 0.40
N ALA A 118 3.41 12.69 1.34
CA ALA A 118 4.77 13.08 1.67
C ALA A 118 5.69 13.06 0.46
N VAL A 119 5.55 12.03 -0.40
CA VAL A 119 6.31 11.91 -1.65
C VAL A 119 5.83 12.90 -2.71
N SER A 120 4.53 13.01 -2.96
CA SER A 120 3.99 13.90 -3.99
C SER A 120 4.19 15.39 -3.67
N CYS A 121 4.18 15.76 -2.40
CA CYS A 121 4.50 17.11 -1.94
C CYS A 121 6.02 17.41 -1.90
N GLY A 122 6.88 16.41 -2.11
CA GLY A 122 8.33 16.56 -2.12
C GLY A 122 8.96 16.72 -0.74
N LEU A 123 8.32 16.18 0.31
CA LEU A 123 8.79 16.25 1.68
C LEU A 123 9.81 15.15 2.02
N VAL A 124 9.76 14.05 1.28
CA VAL A 124 10.71 12.93 1.34
C VAL A 124 10.96 12.38 -0.06
N ASP A 125 12.08 11.68 -0.24
CA ASP A 125 12.45 11.06 -1.50
C ASP A 125 11.58 9.82 -1.82
N PHE A 126 11.25 9.04 -0.78
CA PHE A 126 10.38 7.87 -0.88
C PHE A 126 9.62 7.64 0.44
N ALA A 127 8.60 6.78 0.43
CA ALA A 127 7.86 6.44 1.64
C ALA A 127 7.36 5.00 1.60
N LEU A 128 7.44 4.30 2.74
CA LEU A 128 6.86 2.97 2.92
C LEU A 128 5.34 3.05 3.10
N GLY A 129 4.66 2.07 2.56
CA GLY A 129 3.26 1.80 2.76
C GLY A 129 2.94 0.30 2.65
N SER A 130 1.67 -0.03 2.70
CA SER A 130 1.16 -1.39 2.49
C SER A 130 0.12 -1.41 1.39
N ASP A 131 -0.02 -2.55 0.71
CA ASP A 131 -1.05 -2.76 -0.30
C ASP A 131 -1.70 -4.12 -0.08
N THR A 132 -2.96 -4.11 0.34
CA THR A 132 -3.82 -5.28 0.49
C THR A 132 -4.71 -5.44 -0.73
N GLY A 133 -5.46 -4.38 -1.06
CA GLY A 133 -6.39 -4.33 -2.20
C GLY A 133 -6.19 -3.12 -3.11
N GLY A 134 -5.03 -2.42 -3.01
CA GLY A 134 -4.74 -1.22 -3.79
C GLY A 134 -4.11 -0.08 -3.01
N SER A 135 -3.79 -0.28 -1.72
CA SER A 135 -3.39 0.80 -0.80
C SER A 135 -1.99 1.41 -1.06
N ILE A 136 -1.27 0.96 -2.08
CA ILE A 136 -0.13 1.65 -2.73
C ILE A 136 -0.54 2.15 -4.12
N ARG A 137 -1.05 1.26 -4.95
CA ARG A 137 -1.32 1.53 -6.37
C ARG A 137 -2.36 2.63 -6.56
N CYS A 138 -3.42 2.62 -5.76
CA CYS A 138 -4.46 3.64 -5.81
C CYS A 138 -3.92 5.04 -5.46
N PRO A 139 -3.30 5.27 -4.28
CA PRO A 139 -2.76 6.59 -3.95
C PRO A 139 -1.58 6.99 -4.85
N ALA A 140 -0.77 6.07 -5.35
CA ALA A 140 0.27 6.38 -6.32
C ALA A 140 -0.31 6.99 -7.61
N SER A 141 -1.34 6.35 -8.16
CA SER A 141 -2.05 6.83 -9.35
C SER A 141 -2.70 8.20 -9.11
N GLN A 142 -3.36 8.39 -7.96
CA GLN A 142 -4.06 9.64 -7.65
C GLN A 142 -3.11 10.81 -7.36
N CYS A 143 -1.93 10.53 -6.81
CA CYS A 143 -0.92 11.55 -6.48
C CYS A 143 0.12 11.76 -7.61
N GLY A 144 0.07 10.99 -8.69
CA GLY A 144 1.02 11.10 -9.79
C GLY A 144 2.45 10.73 -9.40
N VAL A 145 2.63 9.71 -8.56
CA VAL A 145 3.91 9.18 -8.14
C VAL A 145 4.06 7.70 -8.51
N ILE A 146 5.28 7.19 -8.49
CA ILE A 146 5.54 5.77 -8.72
C ILE A 146 5.18 5.02 -7.44
N GLY A 147 4.41 3.92 -7.56
CA GLY A 147 4.07 3.06 -6.43
C GLY A 147 4.23 1.59 -6.81
N LEU A 148 4.89 0.81 -5.95
CA LEU A 148 5.11 -0.61 -6.15
C LEU A 148 4.39 -1.45 -5.11
N ARG A 149 3.48 -2.31 -5.58
CA ARG A 149 3.06 -3.51 -4.87
C ARG A 149 3.89 -4.69 -5.38
N PRO A 150 4.78 -5.28 -4.58
CA PRO A 150 5.58 -6.42 -5.00
C PRO A 150 4.76 -7.71 -5.03
N THR A 151 5.38 -8.78 -5.49
CA THR A 151 4.87 -10.14 -5.32
C THR A 151 4.61 -10.42 -3.85
N PHE A 152 3.48 -11.08 -3.56
CA PHE A 152 3.09 -11.46 -2.20
C PHE A 152 4.21 -12.28 -1.53
N GLY A 153 4.53 -11.93 -0.28
CA GLY A 153 5.59 -12.59 0.50
C GLY A 153 7.02 -12.15 0.16
N ARG A 154 7.24 -11.20 -0.78
CA ARG A 154 8.58 -10.73 -1.15
C ARG A 154 9.29 -9.93 -0.04
N ALA A 155 8.55 -9.29 0.86
CA ALA A 155 9.07 -8.64 2.06
C ALA A 155 8.28 -9.09 3.29
N ALA A 156 8.97 -9.19 4.43
CA ALA A 156 8.33 -9.57 5.69
C ALA A 156 7.39 -8.46 6.19
N LEU A 157 6.31 -8.88 6.83
CA LEU A 157 5.29 -8.01 7.45
C LEU A 157 5.36 -8.10 9.00
N ASP A 158 6.52 -8.40 9.54
CA ASP A 158 6.76 -8.38 10.97
C ASP A 158 6.63 -6.95 11.52
N HIS A 159 6.20 -6.82 12.75
CA HIS A 159 6.01 -5.52 13.41
C HIS A 159 5.18 -4.52 12.57
N CYS A 160 4.12 -5.03 11.97
CA CYS A 160 3.18 -4.28 11.17
C CYS A 160 1.75 -4.64 11.61
N GLN A 161 0.87 -3.64 11.80
CA GLN A 161 -0.55 -3.90 12.03
C GLN A 161 -1.14 -4.49 10.75
N PRO A 162 -1.62 -5.75 10.77
CA PRO A 162 -2.18 -6.38 9.59
C PRO A 162 -3.60 -5.88 9.30
N LEU A 163 -4.01 -5.90 8.04
CA LEU A 163 -5.40 -5.81 7.63
C LEU A 163 -5.90 -7.19 7.18
N SER A 164 -5.18 -7.84 6.28
CA SER A 164 -5.57 -9.14 5.72
C SER A 164 -4.32 -9.92 5.33
N LYS A 165 -3.98 -10.90 6.18
CA LYS A 165 -2.69 -11.62 6.12
C LYS A 165 -2.40 -12.32 4.80
N SER A 166 -3.46 -12.76 4.09
CA SER A 166 -3.29 -13.46 2.80
C SER A 166 -3.13 -12.52 1.61
N PHE A 167 -3.29 -11.20 1.81
CA PHE A 167 -3.22 -10.18 0.76
C PHE A 167 -2.23 -9.05 1.04
N ASP A 168 -1.87 -8.81 2.30
CA ASP A 168 -0.99 -7.70 2.70
C ASP A 168 0.39 -7.83 2.07
N THR A 169 0.90 -6.70 1.58
CA THR A 169 2.27 -6.57 1.07
C THR A 169 2.90 -5.28 1.56
N VAL A 170 4.21 -5.30 1.77
CA VAL A 170 5.00 -4.09 1.97
C VAL A 170 5.30 -3.49 0.60
N GLY A 171 4.90 -2.25 0.38
CA GLY A 171 5.21 -1.50 -0.82
C GLY A 171 5.77 -0.13 -0.49
N PHE A 172 6.11 0.65 -1.51
CA PHE A 172 6.62 2.00 -1.33
C PHE A 172 6.27 2.92 -2.49
N PHE A 173 6.47 4.22 -2.25
CA PHE A 173 6.30 5.30 -3.22
C PHE A 173 7.62 5.99 -3.48
N ALA A 174 7.86 6.44 -4.72
CA ALA A 174 8.96 7.32 -5.08
C ALA A 174 8.54 8.28 -6.20
N ARG A 175 9.22 9.45 -6.32
CA ARG A 175 8.96 10.41 -7.42
C ARG A 175 9.84 10.18 -8.63
N ARG A 176 11.03 9.63 -8.42
CA ARG A 176 12.07 9.48 -9.44
C ARG A 176 12.45 8.03 -9.59
N MET A 177 12.68 7.60 -10.83
CA MET A 177 12.99 6.20 -11.13
C MET A 177 14.30 5.74 -10.48
N GLU A 178 15.32 6.62 -10.43
CA GLU A 178 16.60 6.30 -9.80
C GLU A 178 16.47 5.99 -8.30
N VAL A 179 15.56 6.70 -7.60
CA VAL A 179 15.22 6.41 -6.20
C VAL A 179 14.45 5.10 -6.10
N PHE A 180 13.47 4.92 -6.99
CA PHE A 180 12.65 3.71 -7.04
C PHE A 180 13.50 2.44 -7.17
N GLU A 181 14.42 2.40 -8.14
CA GLU A 181 15.30 1.26 -8.39
C GLU A 181 16.19 0.93 -7.19
N LYS A 182 16.82 1.95 -6.58
CA LYS A 182 17.64 1.77 -5.37
C LYS A 182 16.85 1.21 -4.20
N VAL A 183 15.66 1.75 -3.94
CA VAL A 183 14.80 1.32 -2.83
C VAL A 183 14.27 -0.10 -3.08
N ALA A 184 13.85 -0.41 -4.30
CA ALA A 184 13.42 -1.76 -4.68
C ALA A 184 14.51 -2.79 -4.47
N ALA A 185 15.75 -2.50 -4.89
CA ALA A 185 16.90 -3.38 -4.70
C ALA A 185 17.18 -3.65 -3.22
N VAL A 186 17.06 -2.64 -2.34
CA VAL A 186 17.27 -2.80 -0.89
C VAL A 186 16.15 -3.61 -0.24
N LEU A 187 14.88 -3.31 -0.56
CA LEU A 187 13.74 -3.95 0.08
C LEU A 187 13.55 -5.40 -0.37
N TYR A 188 13.70 -5.65 -1.66
CA TYR A 188 13.29 -6.92 -2.27
C TYR A 188 14.45 -7.77 -2.78
N GLY A 189 15.67 -7.21 -2.78
CA GLY A 189 16.86 -7.86 -3.35
C GLY A 189 16.83 -7.90 -4.88
N GLN A 190 17.82 -8.58 -5.46
CA GLN A 190 17.86 -8.85 -6.89
C GLN A 190 16.96 -10.04 -7.23
N ASP A 191 16.43 -10.06 -8.44
CA ASP A 191 15.74 -11.25 -8.94
C ASP A 191 16.73 -12.39 -9.15
N ALA A 192 16.33 -13.60 -8.71
CA ALA A 192 17.18 -14.78 -8.78
C ALA A 192 17.48 -15.18 -10.23
N ASN A 193 16.59 -14.86 -11.15
CA ASN A 193 16.72 -15.11 -12.59
C ASN A 193 16.38 -13.83 -13.36
N PRO A 194 17.31 -12.86 -13.48
CA PRO A 194 17.08 -11.73 -14.37
C PRO A 194 16.94 -12.28 -15.79
N GLU A 195 15.75 -12.16 -16.37
CA GLU A 195 15.55 -12.57 -17.76
C GLU A 195 16.28 -11.60 -18.69
N ASP A 196 17.21 -12.16 -19.48
CA ASP A 196 17.87 -11.42 -20.59
C ASP A 196 16.93 -11.22 -21.79
N THR A 197 15.70 -11.70 -21.70
CA THR A 197 14.73 -11.65 -22.79
C THR A 197 13.90 -10.38 -22.76
N LYS A 198 13.57 -9.87 -23.93
CA LYS A 198 12.66 -8.73 -24.09
C LYS A 198 11.30 -9.09 -23.45
N PRO A 199 10.78 -8.26 -22.50
CA PRO A 199 9.49 -8.53 -21.87
C PRO A 199 8.37 -8.71 -22.89
N ARG A 200 7.48 -9.69 -22.65
CA ARG A 200 6.27 -9.91 -23.44
C ARG A 200 5.15 -9.01 -22.89
N LEU A 201 4.56 -8.21 -23.76
CA LEU A 201 3.41 -7.39 -23.39
C LEU A 201 2.12 -8.21 -23.45
N ILE A 202 1.31 -8.16 -22.41
CA ILE A 202 -0.02 -8.77 -22.34
C ILE A 202 -1.04 -7.65 -22.14
N PHE A 203 -2.05 -7.61 -23.01
CA PHE A 203 -3.22 -6.72 -22.87
C PHE A 203 -4.34 -7.50 -22.20
N VAL A 204 -4.80 -7.00 -21.06
CA VAL A 204 -5.82 -7.68 -20.23
C VAL A 204 -7.19 -7.12 -20.56
N ASP A 205 -7.88 -7.81 -21.46
CA ASP A 205 -9.10 -7.32 -22.12
C ASP A 205 -10.26 -7.07 -21.14
N ASP A 206 -10.49 -7.98 -20.20
CA ASP A 206 -11.56 -7.89 -19.21
C ASP A 206 -11.36 -6.71 -18.25
N ILE A 207 -10.12 -6.40 -17.86
CA ILE A 207 -9.81 -5.20 -17.06
C ILE A 207 -10.02 -3.91 -17.85
N TRP A 208 -9.63 -3.91 -19.14
CA TRP A 208 -9.76 -2.72 -19.98
C TRP A 208 -11.21 -2.25 -20.12
N THR A 209 -12.16 -3.18 -20.17
CA THR A 209 -13.58 -2.87 -20.26
C THR A 209 -14.16 -2.15 -19.03
N LEU A 210 -13.47 -2.21 -17.88
CA LEU A 210 -13.88 -1.48 -16.67
C LEU A 210 -13.61 0.02 -16.74
N PHE A 211 -12.72 0.44 -17.64
CA PHE A 211 -12.39 1.85 -17.79
C PHE A 211 -13.41 2.58 -18.65
N GLY A 212 -13.93 3.69 -18.13
CA GLY A 212 -14.74 4.60 -18.95
C GLY A 212 -13.89 5.32 -20.01
N ASP A 213 -14.52 5.84 -21.06
CA ASP A 213 -13.90 6.44 -22.25
C ASP A 213 -12.79 7.45 -21.94
N LYS A 214 -13.01 8.32 -20.94
CA LYS A 214 -12.01 9.33 -20.54
C LYS A 214 -10.70 8.71 -20.03
N VAL A 215 -10.80 7.61 -19.29
CA VAL A 215 -9.63 6.88 -18.76
C VAL A 215 -8.93 6.15 -19.91
N GLN A 216 -9.68 5.47 -20.76
CA GLN A 216 -9.14 4.79 -21.95
C GLN A 216 -8.40 5.78 -22.86
N GLN A 217 -8.98 6.95 -23.09
CA GLN A 217 -8.35 8.01 -23.88
C GLN A 217 -7.06 8.54 -23.23
N ALA A 218 -7.05 8.72 -21.90
CA ALA A 218 -5.85 9.16 -21.17
C ALA A 218 -4.73 8.11 -21.21
N LEU A 219 -5.07 6.82 -21.21
CA LEU A 219 -4.12 5.71 -21.26
C LEU A 219 -3.62 5.39 -22.68
N LYS A 220 -4.19 5.99 -23.73
CA LYS A 220 -3.82 5.70 -25.12
C LYS A 220 -2.33 5.94 -25.41
N LYS A 221 -1.80 7.11 -25.01
CA LYS A 221 -0.38 7.43 -25.22
C LYS A 221 0.58 6.51 -24.47
N PRO A 222 0.38 6.24 -23.15
CA PRO A 222 1.18 5.23 -22.43
C PRO A 222 1.11 3.86 -23.07
N TYR A 223 -0.07 3.43 -23.53
CA TYR A 223 -0.23 2.16 -24.23
C TYR A 223 0.56 2.11 -25.54
N GLU A 224 0.45 3.14 -26.40
CA GLU A 224 1.19 3.24 -27.66
C GLU A 224 2.72 3.24 -27.42
N ALA A 225 3.17 3.90 -26.36
CA ALA A 225 4.59 3.90 -25.97
C ALA A 225 5.05 2.49 -25.55
N ALA A 226 4.25 1.76 -24.76
CA ALA A 226 4.54 0.38 -24.37
C ALA A 226 4.61 -0.54 -25.59
N VAL A 227 3.67 -0.43 -26.52
CA VAL A 227 3.68 -1.19 -27.80
C VAL A 227 4.92 -0.86 -28.62
N GLY A 228 5.32 0.41 -28.68
CA GLY A 228 6.54 0.84 -29.37
C GLY A 228 7.81 0.21 -28.80
N LEU A 229 7.88 0.03 -27.48
CA LEU A 229 9.05 -0.55 -26.79
C LEU A 229 9.06 -2.08 -26.84
N PHE A 230 7.93 -2.72 -26.63
CA PHE A 230 7.86 -4.15 -26.38
C PHE A 230 7.24 -4.96 -27.53
N GLY A 231 6.61 -4.30 -28.50
CA GLY A 231 5.87 -4.93 -29.60
C GLY A 231 4.39 -5.10 -29.31
N SER A 232 3.66 -5.71 -30.24
CA SER A 232 2.22 -5.94 -30.07
C SER A 232 1.95 -6.87 -28.90
N PRO A 233 0.94 -6.54 -28.04
CA PRO A 233 0.60 -7.37 -26.90
C PRO A 233 -0.08 -8.67 -27.34
N ALA A 234 0.10 -9.72 -26.54
CA ALA A 234 -0.83 -10.85 -26.54
C ALA A 234 -2.11 -10.45 -25.79
N SER A 235 -3.27 -10.98 -26.17
CA SER A 235 -4.52 -10.85 -25.44
C SER A 235 -4.52 -11.79 -24.23
N GLY A 236 -5.07 -11.33 -23.10
CA GLY A 236 -5.22 -12.11 -21.89
C GLY A 236 -6.47 -11.70 -21.10
N GLN A 237 -6.85 -12.53 -20.17
CA GLN A 237 -7.91 -12.25 -19.19
C GLN A 237 -7.35 -12.30 -17.78
N PHE A 238 -7.77 -11.38 -16.92
CA PHE A 238 -7.38 -11.38 -15.51
C PHE A 238 -8.07 -12.51 -14.74
N SER A 239 -9.35 -12.71 -15.00
CA SER A 239 -10.18 -13.64 -14.25
C SER A 239 -10.81 -14.71 -15.13
N PRO A 240 -10.42 -15.99 -14.97
CA PRO A 240 -11.03 -17.10 -15.73
C PRO A 240 -12.49 -17.33 -15.36
N GLN A 241 -12.95 -16.84 -14.21
CA GLN A 241 -14.30 -17.04 -13.69
C GLN A 241 -15.18 -15.79 -13.74
N GLY A 242 -14.68 -14.71 -14.35
CA GLY A 242 -15.33 -13.41 -14.41
C GLY A 242 -14.95 -12.49 -13.23
N LEU A 243 -14.80 -11.21 -13.56
CA LEU A 243 -14.30 -10.18 -12.63
C LEU A 243 -15.15 -10.02 -11.37
N GLU A 244 -16.49 -10.06 -11.51
CA GLU A 244 -17.40 -9.89 -10.38
C GLU A 244 -17.22 -11.00 -9.34
N ARG A 245 -17.17 -12.27 -9.79
CA ARG A 245 -16.98 -13.42 -8.90
C ARG A 245 -15.62 -13.36 -8.19
N THR A 246 -14.57 -13.04 -8.92
CA THR A 246 -13.22 -12.89 -8.36
C THR A 246 -13.14 -11.72 -7.37
N PHE A 247 -13.76 -10.58 -7.70
CA PHE A 247 -13.83 -9.43 -6.81
C PHE A 247 -14.60 -9.75 -5.52
N MET A 248 -15.72 -10.46 -5.62
CA MET A 248 -16.50 -10.85 -4.43
C MET A 248 -15.74 -11.84 -3.55
N ALA A 249 -15.02 -12.80 -4.12
CA ALA A 249 -14.16 -13.71 -3.37
C ALA A 249 -13.05 -12.94 -2.63
N PHE A 250 -12.34 -12.05 -3.33
CA PHE A 250 -11.36 -11.16 -2.71
C PHE A 250 -11.99 -10.34 -1.56
N ARG A 251 -13.11 -9.69 -1.82
CA ARG A 251 -13.78 -8.83 -0.84
C ARG A 251 -14.19 -9.58 0.42
N LYS A 252 -14.75 -10.79 0.29
CA LYS A 252 -15.14 -11.62 1.44
C LYS A 252 -13.94 -12.07 2.24
N LEU A 253 -12.91 -12.60 1.58
CA LEU A 253 -11.69 -13.07 2.24
C LEU A 253 -10.98 -11.93 2.97
N GLN A 254 -10.72 -10.81 2.29
CA GLN A 254 -10.09 -9.64 2.90
C GLN A 254 -10.88 -9.12 4.10
N THR A 255 -12.20 -9.04 3.96
CA THR A 255 -13.06 -8.48 5.01
C THR A 255 -13.13 -9.41 6.23
N ALA A 256 -13.21 -10.71 6.04
CA ALA A 256 -13.17 -11.68 7.14
C ALA A 256 -11.81 -11.68 7.86
N GLU A 257 -10.72 -11.61 7.12
CA GLU A 257 -9.37 -11.51 7.69
C GLU A 257 -9.12 -10.18 8.42
N ALA A 258 -9.79 -9.08 8.03
CA ALA A 258 -9.78 -7.83 8.78
C ALA A 258 -10.42 -8.00 10.16
N TRP A 259 -11.50 -8.79 10.28
CA TRP A 259 -12.08 -9.13 11.58
C TRP A 259 -11.16 -10.02 12.40
N GLU A 260 -10.50 -10.99 11.80
CA GLU A 260 -9.47 -11.80 12.48
C GLU A 260 -8.35 -10.91 13.08
N SER A 261 -7.98 -9.84 12.37
CA SER A 261 -6.92 -8.92 12.80
C SER A 261 -7.35 -7.96 13.91
N ASP A 262 -8.53 -7.35 13.78
CA ASP A 262 -8.95 -6.21 14.60
C ASP A 262 -10.23 -6.49 15.43
N GLY A 263 -10.91 -7.61 15.23
CA GLY A 263 -12.18 -7.92 15.89
C GLY A 263 -12.08 -7.92 17.42
N SER A 264 -11.03 -8.51 17.98
CA SER A 264 -10.79 -8.51 19.43
C SER A 264 -10.60 -7.10 20.00
N PHE A 265 -9.85 -6.24 19.29
CA PHE A 265 -9.69 -4.84 19.65
C PHE A 265 -11.04 -4.11 19.65
N ILE A 266 -11.84 -4.31 18.60
CA ILE A 266 -13.13 -3.63 18.44
C ILE A 266 -14.13 -4.10 19.52
N GLU A 267 -14.20 -5.40 19.80
CA GLU A 267 -15.12 -5.96 20.81
C GLU A 267 -14.71 -5.61 22.23
N THR A 268 -13.42 -5.50 22.53
CA THR A 268 -12.93 -5.23 23.87
C THR A 268 -13.01 -3.76 24.24
N TYR A 269 -12.62 -2.89 23.31
CA TYR A 269 -12.44 -1.47 23.63
C TYR A 269 -13.50 -0.55 23.04
N HIS A 270 -14.38 -1.07 22.19
CA HIS A 270 -15.47 -0.31 21.55
C HIS A 270 -15.01 1.04 20.98
N PRO A 271 -13.94 1.06 20.16
CA PRO A 271 -13.40 2.32 19.64
C PRO A 271 -14.43 3.06 18.79
N VAL A 272 -14.35 4.39 18.77
CA VAL A 272 -15.08 5.16 17.77
C VAL A 272 -14.45 4.90 16.43
N LEU A 273 -15.19 4.26 15.52
CA LEU A 273 -14.80 4.03 14.14
C LEU A 273 -15.44 5.06 13.23
N GLY A 274 -14.67 5.58 12.29
CA GLY A 274 -15.15 6.52 11.29
C GLY A 274 -16.19 5.91 10.34
N PRO A 275 -17.04 6.77 9.72
CA PRO A 275 -17.99 6.34 8.71
C PRO A 275 -17.31 5.56 7.56
N GLY A 276 -17.96 4.54 7.08
CA GLY A 276 -17.42 3.62 6.06
C GLY A 276 -16.52 2.53 6.64
N VAL A 277 -15.65 2.83 7.60
CA VAL A 277 -14.83 1.82 8.31
C VAL A 277 -15.69 1.01 9.26
N ARG A 278 -16.54 1.68 10.04
CA ARG A 278 -17.49 1.04 10.94
C ARG A 278 -18.38 0.02 10.21
N GLU A 279 -18.96 0.41 9.08
CA GLU A 279 -19.85 -0.44 8.28
C GLU A 279 -19.10 -1.64 7.70
N ARG A 280 -17.82 -1.46 7.32
CA ARG A 280 -16.97 -2.57 6.88
C ARG A 280 -16.71 -3.56 8.00
N PHE A 281 -16.45 -3.12 9.22
CA PHE A 281 -16.24 -4.04 10.35
C PHE A 281 -17.53 -4.71 10.82
N ILE A 282 -18.70 -4.09 10.69
CA ILE A 282 -19.98 -4.78 10.89
C ILE A 282 -20.11 -5.95 9.91
N LEU A 283 -19.81 -5.74 8.65
CA LEU A 283 -19.82 -6.77 7.61
C LEU A 283 -18.71 -7.82 7.84
N ALA A 284 -17.55 -7.38 8.31
CA ALA A 284 -16.41 -8.24 8.60
C ALA A 284 -16.75 -9.28 9.67
N LYS A 285 -17.43 -8.87 10.74
CA LYS A 285 -17.92 -9.77 11.79
C LYS A 285 -18.90 -10.81 11.24
N GLN A 286 -19.76 -10.43 10.31
CA GLN A 286 -20.72 -11.34 9.69
C GLN A 286 -20.02 -12.38 8.81
N TRP A 287 -19.10 -11.95 7.94
CA TRP A 287 -18.40 -12.85 7.03
C TRP A 287 -17.34 -13.72 7.71
N TYR A 288 -16.79 -13.27 8.82
CA TYR A 288 -15.79 -14.05 9.58
C TYR A 288 -16.29 -15.43 10.04
N VAL A 289 -17.60 -15.57 10.29
CA VAL A 289 -18.21 -16.83 10.74
C VAL A 289 -18.77 -17.68 9.60
N GLU A 290 -18.68 -17.21 8.34
CA GLU A 290 -19.10 -17.97 7.16
C GLU A 290 -18.04 -18.99 6.75
N ASP A 291 -18.44 -20.05 6.04
CA ASP A 291 -17.52 -20.93 5.33
C ASP A 291 -17.04 -20.23 4.06
N LEU A 292 -15.77 -19.84 4.03
CA LEU A 292 -15.12 -19.17 2.91
C LEU A 292 -14.29 -20.11 2.04
N SER A 293 -14.48 -21.42 2.15
CA SER A 293 -13.78 -22.41 1.31
C SER A 293 -13.99 -22.14 -0.19
N PRO A 294 -15.20 -21.81 -0.67
CA PRO A 294 -15.41 -21.50 -2.08
C PRO A 294 -14.63 -20.26 -2.56
N GLU A 295 -14.52 -19.23 -1.73
CA GLU A 295 -13.75 -18.03 -2.04
C GLU A 295 -12.23 -18.31 -2.11
N ARG A 296 -11.74 -19.20 -1.24
CA ARG A 296 -10.33 -19.65 -1.27
C ARG A 296 -10.01 -20.50 -2.50
N GLU A 297 -10.94 -21.30 -2.98
CA GLU A 297 -10.81 -22.03 -4.25
C GLU A 297 -10.68 -21.04 -5.42
N ILE A 298 -11.54 -20.03 -5.49
CA ILE A 298 -11.46 -18.97 -6.51
C ILE A 298 -10.11 -18.25 -6.44
N GLN A 299 -9.62 -17.91 -5.25
CA GLN A 299 -8.31 -17.29 -5.06
C GLN A 299 -7.18 -18.18 -5.62
N ALA A 300 -7.22 -19.49 -5.33
CA ALA A 300 -6.23 -20.43 -5.81
C ALA A 300 -6.25 -20.57 -7.34
N GLU A 301 -7.43 -20.69 -7.94
CA GLU A 301 -7.61 -20.77 -9.39
C GLU A 301 -7.13 -19.51 -10.11
N CYS A 302 -7.47 -18.32 -9.58
CA CYS A 302 -6.96 -17.05 -10.14
C CYS A 302 -5.45 -16.95 -10.04
N ARG A 303 -4.85 -17.41 -8.94
CA ARG A 303 -3.39 -17.41 -8.78
C ARG A 303 -2.73 -18.34 -9.79
N ALA A 304 -3.24 -19.56 -9.95
CA ALA A 304 -2.71 -20.51 -10.96
C ALA A 304 -2.81 -19.91 -12.36
N HIS A 305 -4.00 -19.40 -12.74
CA HIS A 305 -4.22 -18.77 -14.04
C HIS A 305 -3.25 -17.60 -14.31
N LEU A 306 -3.03 -16.72 -13.36
CA LEU A 306 -2.10 -15.59 -13.53
C LEU A 306 -0.63 -16.06 -13.61
N THR A 307 -0.28 -17.13 -12.92
CA THR A 307 1.07 -17.73 -13.04
C THR A 307 1.31 -18.31 -14.43
N ASP A 308 0.30 -18.94 -15.04
CA ASP A 308 0.38 -19.48 -16.39
C ASP A 308 0.34 -18.37 -17.47
N LEU A 309 -0.32 -17.25 -17.19
CA LEU A 309 -0.43 -16.11 -18.10
C LEU A 309 0.88 -15.32 -18.19
N LEU A 310 1.59 -15.15 -17.06
CA LEU A 310 2.82 -14.35 -16.92
C LEU A 310 4.07 -15.17 -17.21
#